data_5ea28624b9ab1d1a417157ea9233ac58
#
_entry.id   5ea28624b9ab1d1a417157ea9233ac58
#
_cell.length_a   1.000
_cell.length_b   1.000
_cell.length_c   1.000
_cell.angle_alpha   90.00
_cell.angle_beta   90.00
_cell.angle_gamma   90.00
#
_symmetry.space_group_name_H-M   'P 1'
#
loop_
_entity.id
_entity.type
_entity.pdbx_description
1 polymer ?
#
loop_
_entity_poly.entity_id
_entity_poly.type
_entity_poly.pdbx_seq_one_letter_code
_entity_poly.pdbx_strand_id
1 'polypeptide(L)'
;MIRVVLPHHLRTLAKVGDEVHVDLNGAVTAQVVIGALEDKYPMLRGTIREHKTLKRRPLVRFFACGEDISHEPPDAPLPDAIVKGEEPFFIMGAIAGG
;
A
#
# COMPACT_ATOMS: atom_id res chain seq x y z
N MET A 1 -9.87 8.99 6.12
CA MET A 1 -9.58 8.58 4.73
C MET A 1 -8.09 8.41 4.55
N ILE A 2 -7.67 7.25 4.14
CA ILE A 2 -6.26 6.95 3.89
C ILE A 2 -5.99 7.17 2.41
N ARG A 3 -4.96 7.94 2.09
CA ARG A 3 -4.53 8.19 0.70
C ARG A 3 -3.42 7.21 0.36
N VAL A 4 -3.54 6.53 -0.76
CA VAL A 4 -2.53 5.55 -1.19
C VAL A 4 -2.09 5.87 -2.61
N VAL A 5 -0.77 5.93 -2.82
CA VAL A 5 -0.19 6.12 -4.15
C VAL A 5 0.39 4.78 -4.60
N LEU A 6 -0.11 4.27 -5.71
CA LEU A 6 0.35 3.01 -6.29
C LEU A 6 1.43 3.27 -7.35
N PRO A 7 2.34 2.31 -7.57
CA PRO A 7 3.26 2.41 -8.69
C PRO A 7 2.50 2.36 -10.01
N HIS A 8 3.10 2.93 -11.05
CA HIS A 8 2.43 3.13 -12.34
C HIS A 8 1.79 1.86 -12.89
N HIS A 9 2.53 0.75 -12.88
CA HIS A 9 1.99 -0.50 -13.45
C HIS A 9 0.77 -1.03 -12.70
N LEU A 10 0.67 -0.76 -11.40
CA LEU A 10 -0.50 -1.14 -10.61
C LEU A 10 -1.66 -0.18 -10.81
N ARG A 11 -1.36 1.11 -11.07
CA ARG A 11 -2.42 2.07 -11.45
C ARG A 11 -3.07 1.63 -12.75
N THR A 12 -2.27 1.21 -13.72
CA THR A 12 -2.77 0.72 -14.99
C THR A 12 -3.60 -0.55 -14.79
N LEU A 13 -3.11 -1.49 -14.00
CA LEU A 13 -3.80 -2.75 -13.74
C LEU A 13 -5.15 -2.52 -13.06
N ALA A 14 -5.21 -1.65 -12.06
CA ALA A 14 -6.43 -1.37 -11.32
C ALA A 14 -7.30 -0.30 -11.98
N LYS A 15 -6.80 0.33 -13.04
CA LYS A 15 -7.49 1.41 -13.78
C LYS A 15 -7.84 2.58 -12.87
N VAL A 16 -6.86 3.01 -12.08
CA VAL A 16 -7.02 4.14 -11.14
C VAL A 16 -6.06 5.26 -11.48
N GLY A 17 -6.31 6.44 -10.90
CA GLY A 17 -5.48 7.62 -11.10
C GLY A 17 -4.30 7.69 -10.13
N ASP A 18 -3.87 8.91 -9.83
CA ASP A 18 -2.67 9.16 -9.03
C ASP A 18 -2.76 8.64 -7.61
N GLU A 19 -3.95 8.72 -7.02
CA GLU A 19 -4.19 8.25 -5.66
C GLU A 19 -5.46 7.41 -5.62
N VAL A 20 -5.47 6.46 -4.72
CA VAL A 20 -6.69 5.77 -4.32
C VAL A 20 -6.95 6.06 -2.86
N HIS A 21 -8.21 6.04 -2.46
CA HIS A 21 -8.60 6.35 -1.10
C HIS A 21 -9.29 5.14 -0.49
N VAL A 22 -8.92 4.82 0.74
CA VAL A 22 -9.58 3.75 1.50
C VAL A 22 -10.00 4.30 2.85
N ASP A 23 -11.19 3.90 3.28
CA ASP A 23 -11.71 4.24 4.60
C ASP A 23 -11.56 3.03 5.50
N LEU A 24 -10.95 3.24 6.65
CA LEU A 24 -10.69 2.17 7.60
C LEU A 24 -11.24 2.56 8.97
N ASN A 25 -11.80 1.58 9.66
CA ASN A 25 -12.22 1.72 11.04
C ASN A 25 -11.19 0.99 11.91
N GLY A 26 -10.83 1.59 13.04
CA GLY A 26 -9.90 0.99 13.98
C GLY A 26 -8.44 1.26 13.64
N ALA A 27 -7.57 0.36 14.03
CA ALA A 27 -6.13 0.55 13.86
C ALA A 27 -5.73 0.57 12.38
N VAL A 28 -4.89 1.54 12.01
CA VAL A 28 -4.40 1.68 10.64
C VAL A 28 -2.96 1.19 10.59
N THR A 29 -2.76 0.06 9.91
CA THR A 29 -1.46 -0.56 9.71
C THR A 29 -1.26 -0.81 8.21
N ALA A 30 -0.03 -1.06 7.78
CA ALA A 30 0.23 -1.40 6.37
C ALA A 30 -0.59 -2.62 5.95
N GLN A 31 -0.65 -3.64 6.81
CA GLN A 31 -1.41 -4.85 6.55
C GLN A 31 -2.89 -4.56 6.31
N VAL A 32 -3.49 -3.71 7.12
CA VAL A 32 -4.91 -3.36 7.00
C VAL A 32 -5.17 -2.53 5.76
N VAL A 33 -4.28 -1.58 5.46
CA VAL A 33 -4.40 -0.75 4.24
C VAL A 33 -4.33 -1.62 2.99
N ILE A 34 -3.37 -2.53 2.92
CA ILE A 34 -3.20 -3.40 1.75
C ILE A 34 -4.40 -4.34 1.62
N GLY A 35 -4.89 -4.87 2.74
CA GLY A 35 -6.10 -5.71 2.74
C GLY A 35 -7.31 -4.96 2.17
N ALA A 36 -7.50 -3.71 2.56
CA ALA A 36 -8.59 -2.89 2.04
C ALA A 36 -8.43 -2.61 0.54
N LEU A 37 -7.18 -2.38 0.09
CA LEU A 37 -6.90 -2.21 -1.35
C LEU A 37 -7.26 -3.47 -2.13
N GLU A 38 -6.89 -4.63 -1.61
CA GLU A 38 -7.18 -5.90 -2.28
C GLU A 38 -8.67 -6.20 -2.33
N ASP A 39 -9.42 -5.79 -1.32
CA ASP A 39 -10.86 -5.94 -1.31
C ASP A 39 -11.52 -5.03 -2.34
N LYS A 40 -11.05 -3.80 -2.43
CA LYS A 40 -11.59 -2.82 -3.38
C LYS A 40 -11.14 -3.08 -4.82
N TYR A 41 -9.91 -3.57 -4.96
CA TYR A 41 -9.28 -3.86 -6.26
C TYR A 41 -8.73 -5.28 -6.25
N PRO A 42 -9.59 -6.30 -6.44
CA PRO A 42 -9.16 -7.71 -6.35
C PRO A 42 -8.02 -8.10 -7.30
N MET A 43 -7.86 -7.37 -8.42
CA MET A 43 -6.77 -7.63 -9.35
C MET A 43 -5.40 -7.31 -8.76
N LEU A 44 -5.34 -6.60 -7.63
CA LEU A 44 -4.07 -6.30 -6.95
C LEU A 44 -3.58 -7.44 -6.07
N ARG A 45 -4.40 -8.45 -5.82
CA ARG A 45 -3.98 -9.59 -5.00
C ARG A 45 -2.76 -10.27 -5.60
N GLY A 46 -1.75 -10.50 -4.76
CA GLY A 46 -0.50 -11.13 -5.19
C GLY A 46 0.50 -10.19 -5.84
N THR A 47 0.15 -8.92 -6.09
CA THR A 47 1.06 -7.96 -6.71
C THR A 47 1.90 -7.18 -5.71
N ILE A 48 1.34 -6.90 -4.54
CA ILE A 48 2.00 -6.11 -3.49
C ILE A 48 2.61 -7.03 -2.45
N ARG A 49 1.87 -8.06 -2.08
CA ARG A 49 2.30 -9.08 -1.12
C ARG A 49 1.91 -10.45 -1.64
N GLU A 50 2.60 -11.48 -1.16
CA GLU A 50 2.26 -12.84 -1.56
C GLU A 50 0.84 -13.18 -1.12
N HIS A 51 0.11 -13.83 -2.00
CA HIS A 51 -1.30 -14.16 -1.77
C HIS A 51 -1.51 -15.06 -0.55
N LYS A 52 -0.64 -16.06 -0.38
CA LYS A 52 -0.79 -17.05 0.71
C LYS A 52 -0.15 -16.61 2.00
N THR A 53 1.09 -16.13 1.95
CA THR A 53 1.86 -15.79 3.15
C THR A 53 1.61 -14.37 3.62
N LEU A 54 1.08 -13.52 2.75
CA LEU A 54 0.85 -12.08 2.98
C LEU A 54 2.14 -11.33 3.26
N LYS A 55 3.28 -11.88 2.87
CA LYS A 55 4.56 -11.20 2.99
C LYS A 55 4.74 -10.23 1.83
N ARG A 56 5.29 -9.05 2.13
CA ARG A 56 5.63 -8.06 1.12
C ARG A 56 6.54 -8.70 0.06
N ARG A 57 6.24 -8.44 -1.20
CA ARG A 57 7.08 -8.94 -2.28
C ARG A 57 8.44 -8.22 -2.26
N PRO A 58 9.54 -8.91 -2.58
CA PRO A 58 10.90 -8.35 -2.40
C PRO A 58 11.16 -7.03 -3.13
N LEU A 59 10.53 -6.83 -4.29
CA LEU A 59 10.75 -5.63 -5.09
C LEU A 59 9.76 -4.49 -4.77
N VAL A 60 8.85 -4.72 -3.83
CA VAL A 60 7.88 -3.73 -3.41
C VAL A 60 8.38 -3.03 -2.16
N ARG A 61 8.28 -1.70 -2.14
CA ARG A 61 8.68 -0.88 -1.00
C ARG A 61 7.53 -0.02 -0.54
N PHE A 62 7.46 0.20 0.76
CA PHE A 62 6.46 1.07 1.39
C PHE A 62 7.15 2.29 1.96
N PHE A 63 6.59 3.47 1.67
CA PHE A 63 7.10 4.73 2.22
C PHE A 63 5.98 5.49 2.93
N ALA A 64 6.33 6.08 4.05
CA ALA A 64 5.44 6.95 4.82
C ALA A 64 6.23 8.12 5.33
N CYS A 65 5.73 9.34 5.11
CA CYS A 65 6.36 10.58 5.60
C CYS A 65 7.84 10.68 5.18
N GLY A 66 8.14 10.26 3.95
CA GLY A 66 9.51 10.34 3.42
C GLY A 66 10.44 9.23 3.85
N GLU A 67 9.98 8.26 4.62
CA GLU A 67 10.81 7.16 5.12
C GLU A 67 10.39 5.82 4.54
N ASP A 68 11.38 4.98 4.23
CA ASP A 68 11.13 3.61 3.81
C ASP A 68 10.76 2.78 5.04
N ILE A 69 9.51 2.32 5.08
CA ILE A 69 9.00 1.51 6.19
C ILE A 69 8.79 0.05 5.80
N SER A 70 9.43 -0.38 4.71
CA SER A 70 9.24 -1.74 4.17
C SER A 70 9.61 -2.84 5.16
N HIS A 71 10.53 -2.57 6.08
CA HIS A 71 11.00 -3.56 7.07
C HIS A 71 10.31 -3.44 8.42
N GLU A 72 9.39 -2.48 8.57
CA GLU A 72 8.59 -2.40 9.78
C GLU A 72 7.61 -3.57 9.84
N PRO A 73 7.23 -4.01 11.05
CA PRO A 73 6.21 -5.05 11.16
C PRO A 73 4.92 -4.62 10.45
N PRO A 74 4.30 -5.53 9.68
CA PRO A 74 3.09 -5.15 8.92
C PRO A 74 1.90 -4.76 9.80
N ASP A 75 1.92 -5.15 11.06
CA ASP A 75 0.89 -4.80 12.03
C ASP A 75 1.27 -3.60 12.91
N ALA A 76 2.40 -2.95 12.64
CA ALA A 76 2.77 -1.74 13.36
C ALA A 76 1.86 -0.56 12.93
N PRO A 77 1.47 0.32 13.86
CA PRO A 77 0.66 1.47 13.51
C PRO A 77 1.39 2.39 12.53
N LEU A 78 0.66 2.88 11.53
CA LEU A 78 1.19 3.88 10.61
C LEU A 78 1.21 5.25 11.29
N PRO A 79 2.08 6.18 10.81
CA PRO A 79 2.13 7.54 11.36
C PRO A 79 0.77 8.24 11.30
N ASP A 80 0.52 9.13 12.26
CA ASP A 80 -0.73 9.89 12.33
C ASP A 80 -1.02 10.67 11.04
N ALA A 81 0.01 11.22 10.39
CA ALA A 81 -0.17 11.96 9.15
C ALA A 81 -0.79 11.10 8.05
N ILE A 82 -0.46 9.79 8.02
CA ILE A 82 -1.07 8.85 7.09
C ILE A 82 -2.53 8.62 7.49
N VAL A 83 -2.75 8.37 8.77
CA VAL A 83 -4.09 8.07 9.30
C VAL A 83 -5.06 9.22 9.02
N LYS A 84 -4.58 10.46 9.16
CA LYS A 84 -5.39 11.66 8.97
C LYS A 84 -5.55 12.06 7.50
N GLY A 85 -4.84 11.39 6.60
CA GLY A 85 -4.87 11.74 5.18
C GLY A 85 -4.05 12.96 4.82
N GLU A 86 -3.19 13.43 5.72
CA GLU A 86 -2.31 14.56 5.48
C GLU A 86 -1.15 14.18 4.55
N GLU A 87 -0.67 12.95 4.68
CA GLU A 87 0.38 12.39 3.85
C GLU A 87 -0.09 11.07 3.26
N PRO A 88 0.26 10.77 2.01
CA PRO A 88 -0.14 9.50 1.41
C PRO A 88 0.80 8.36 1.85
N PHE A 89 0.24 7.16 1.83
CA PHE A 89 1.01 5.94 1.95
C PHE A 89 1.46 5.53 0.55
N PHE A 90 2.77 5.46 0.33
CA PHE A 90 3.32 5.13 -0.98
C PHE A 90 3.64 3.65 -1.08
N ILE A 91 3.17 3.04 -2.15
CA ILE A 91 3.60 1.70 -2.55
C ILE A 91 4.44 1.88 -3.81
N MET A 92 5.72 1.55 -3.70
CA MET A 92 6.68 1.70 -4.79
C MET A 92 7.05 0.31 -5.29
N GLY A 93 7.15 0.16 -6.59
CA GLY A 93 7.56 -1.11 -7.16
C GLY A 93 8.78 -0.92 -8.03
N ALA A 94 9.85 -1.70 -7.75
CA ALA A 94 10.94 -1.81 -8.69
C ALA A 94 10.51 -2.84 -9.72
N ILE A 95 10.33 -2.41 -10.95
CA ILE A 95 9.97 -3.31 -12.03
C ILE A 95 11.25 -3.85 -12.62
N ALA A 96 11.46 -5.15 -12.49
CA ALA A 96 12.62 -5.79 -13.10
C ALA A 96 12.53 -5.62 -14.62
N GLY A 97 13.55 -5.02 -15.20
CA GLY A 97 13.61 -4.80 -16.64
C GLY A 97 12.84 -3.57 -17.11
N GLY A 98 12.38 -2.77 -16.19
CA GLY A 98 11.68 -1.56 -16.60
C GLY A 98 11.45 -0.63 -15.48
#